data_46c6cee994a712b351ab2d70c850d9a9
#
_entry.id   46c6cee994a712b351ab2d70c850d9a9
#
_cell.length_a   1.000
_cell.length_b   1.000
_cell.length_c   1.000
_cell.angle_alpha   90.00
_cell.angle_beta   90.00
_cell.angle_gamma   90.00
#
_symmetry.space_group_name_H-M   'P 1'
#
loop_
_entity.id
_entity.type
_entity.pdbx_description
1 polymer ?
#
loop_
_entity_poly.entity_id
_entity_poly.type
_entity_poly.pdbx_seq_one_letter_code
_entity_poly.pdbx_strand_id
1 'polypeptide(L)'
;MDDYTVIEQDQQLVAFRKRLEARAVRSVAMDLEAEFNLHVYGERFCLLQLYDGTEEAVIDPFSTSIDLIKAFLEDEGLQKITYDSASDRLLLAKAHGVAVNAILDLKPAVEILGFERQDLRSVLAETLGVNEAGSKKRFQRYNWTRRPLDPDAVRYAVRDVRYLFALKDVLFGMLSRDDLMDRYLTENRRRQERLPDVNRKPGLFRSSRYQRLNPGQRQELKRIYDIRERYARELDLPPNTVLANTDLFALVSGQIGPADLRTGRRVPDRVFRALKREISGM
;
A
#
# COMPACT_ATOMS: atom_id res chain seq x y z
N MET A 1 5.77 -28.31 3.59
CA MET A 1 5.72 -27.40 4.74
C MET A 1 5.87 -25.99 4.19
N ASP A 2 5.07 -25.06 4.64
CA ASP A 2 5.25 -23.68 4.24
C ASP A 2 6.55 -23.17 4.86
N ASP A 3 7.43 -22.59 4.03
CA ASP A 3 8.78 -22.17 4.43
C ASP A 3 8.78 -20.83 5.21
N TYR A 4 7.64 -20.38 5.72
CA TYR A 4 7.51 -19.09 6.42
C TYR A 4 6.79 -19.24 7.77
N THR A 5 7.12 -18.37 8.72
CA THR A 5 6.47 -18.26 10.03
C THR A 5 5.27 -17.33 9.96
N VAL A 6 4.11 -17.79 10.43
CA VAL A 6 2.91 -16.95 10.57
C VAL A 6 2.82 -16.39 11.99
N ILE A 7 2.66 -15.07 12.10
CA ILE A 7 2.55 -14.33 13.36
C ILE A 7 1.14 -13.72 13.43
N GLU A 8 0.28 -14.35 14.23
CA GLU A 8 -1.12 -13.96 14.44
C GLU A 8 -1.42 -13.62 15.92
N GLN A 9 -0.40 -13.58 16.77
CA GLN A 9 -0.52 -13.28 18.19
C GLN A 9 0.65 -12.43 18.67
N ASP A 10 0.39 -11.58 19.64
CA ASP A 10 1.40 -10.68 20.25
C ASP A 10 2.61 -11.43 20.78
N GLN A 11 2.40 -12.56 21.45
CA GLN A 11 3.49 -13.37 21.99
C GLN A 11 4.42 -13.91 20.88
N GLN A 12 3.85 -14.24 19.71
CA GLN A 12 4.64 -14.72 18.57
C GLN A 12 5.52 -13.59 18.01
N LEU A 13 4.99 -12.35 17.92
CA LEU A 13 5.77 -11.18 17.49
C LEU A 13 6.90 -10.86 18.49
N VAL A 14 6.60 -10.89 19.78
CA VAL A 14 7.61 -10.71 20.84
C VAL A 14 8.68 -11.81 20.75
N ALA A 15 8.29 -13.06 20.54
CA ALA A 15 9.24 -14.17 20.40
C ALA A 15 10.09 -14.05 19.13
N PHE A 16 9.49 -13.62 18.01
CA PHE A 16 10.19 -13.34 16.75
C PHE A 16 11.25 -12.25 16.96
N ARG A 17 10.88 -11.12 17.56
CA ARG A 17 11.81 -10.03 17.86
C ARG A 17 13.00 -10.50 18.74
N LYS A 18 12.73 -11.26 19.79
CA LYS A 18 13.80 -11.85 20.64
C LYS A 18 14.74 -12.78 19.85
N ARG A 19 14.21 -13.53 18.86
CA ARG A 19 15.07 -14.37 17.99
C ARG A 19 15.99 -13.51 17.11
N LEU A 20 15.48 -12.40 16.56
CA LEU A 20 16.31 -11.46 15.79
C LEU A 20 17.42 -10.88 16.68
N GLU A 21 17.09 -10.43 17.88
CA GLU A 21 18.04 -9.88 18.86
C GLU A 21 19.10 -10.92 19.25
N ALA A 22 18.71 -12.16 19.58
CA ALA A 22 19.61 -13.23 19.97
C ALA A 22 20.60 -13.62 18.85
N ARG A 23 20.19 -13.47 17.59
CA ARG A 23 21.03 -13.70 16.40
C ARG A 23 21.79 -12.44 15.96
N ALA A 24 21.69 -11.35 16.71
CA ALA A 24 22.27 -10.06 16.38
C ALA A 24 21.89 -9.54 14.97
N VAL A 25 20.67 -9.85 14.50
CA VAL A 25 20.15 -9.37 13.23
C VAL A 25 20.00 -7.85 13.28
N ARG A 26 20.57 -7.14 12.30
CA ARG A 26 20.53 -5.68 12.19
C ARG A 26 19.74 -5.17 11.00
N SER A 27 19.33 -6.07 10.12
CA SER A 27 18.56 -5.72 8.93
C SER A 27 17.52 -6.79 8.65
N VAL A 28 16.34 -6.35 8.20
CA VAL A 28 15.29 -7.22 7.66
C VAL A 28 14.82 -6.66 6.33
N ALA A 29 14.56 -7.53 5.36
CA ALA A 29 13.80 -7.15 4.19
C ALA A 29 12.32 -7.07 4.58
N MET A 30 11.59 -6.10 4.04
CA MET A 30 10.22 -5.84 4.44
C MET A 30 9.40 -5.34 3.24
N ASP A 31 8.14 -5.81 3.17
CA ASP A 31 7.11 -5.31 2.29
C ASP A 31 5.75 -5.42 2.96
N LEU A 32 4.70 -4.83 2.41
CA LEU A 32 3.35 -4.97 2.95
C LEU A 32 2.29 -5.12 1.86
N GLU A 33 1.22 -5.84 2.22
CA GLU A 33 0.01 -5.90 1.41
C GLU A 33 -1.09 -5.07 2.04
N ALA A 34 -1.83 -4.38 1.18
CA ALA A 34 -2.85 -3.43 1.62
C ALA A 34 -4.10 -3.46 0.75
N GLU A 35 -5.18 -2.98 1.30
CA GLU A 35 -6.42 -2.68 0.60
C GLU A 35 -6.51 -1.17 0.33
N PHE A 36 -6.78 -0.79 -0.91
CA PHE A 36 -6.88 0.61 -1.36
C PHE A 36 -8.22 0.87 -2.08
N ASN A 37 -9.34 0.66 -1.40
CA ASN A 37 -10.68 0.82 -1.98
C ASN A 37 -10.94 -0.07 -3.21
N LEU A 38 -10.36 -1.26 -3.26
CA LEU A 38 -10.57 -2.22 -4.35
C LEU A 38 -11.73 -3.18 -4.04
N HIS A 39 -11.81 -3.68 -2.80
CA HIS A 39 -12.80 -4.68 -2.37
C HIS A 39 -13.70 -4.17 -1.26
N VAL A 40 -13.16 -3.37 -0.34
CA VAL A 40 -13.84 -2.79 0.81
C VAL A 40 -13.58 -1.29 0.87
N TYR A 41 -14.25 -0.59 1.79
CA TYR A 41 -14.04 0.84 2.00
C TYR A 41 -12.72 1.12 2.72
N GLY A 42 -12.02 2.14 2.23
CA GLY A 42 -10.86 2.72 2.89
C GLY A 42 -9.53 2.06 2.51
N GLU A 43 -8.51 2.55 3.14
CA GLU A 43 -7.14 2.03 3.04
C GLU A 43 -6.88 1.20 4.29
N ARG A 44 -6.43 -0.06 4.12
CA ARG A 44 -6.19 -0.98 5.24
C ARG A 44 -4.85 -1.66 5.09
N PHE A 45 -4.07 -1.65 6.14
CA PHE A 45 -2.88 -2.46 6.27
C PHE A 45 -3.31 -3.91 6.55
N CYS A 46 -2.93 -4.85 5.70
CA CYS A 46 -3.49 -6.21 5.69
C CYS A 46 -2.49 -7.32 5.98
N LEU A 47 -1.21 -7.13 5.66
CA LEU A 47 -0.16 -8.10 5.91
C LEU A 47 1.19 -7.39 5.92
N LEU A 48 2.11 -7.80 6.80
CA LEU A 48 3.52 -7.38 6.80
C LEU A 48 4.37 -8.60 6.53
N GLN A 49 5.19 -8.55 5.48
CA GLN A 49 6.16 -9.58 5.15
C GLN A 49 7.54 -9.17 5.63
N LEU A 50 8.27 -10.11 6.20
CA LEU A 50 9.62 -9.93 6.70
C LEU A 50 10.51 -11.09 6.25
N TYR A 51 11.77 -10.77 5.96
CA TYR A 51 12.83 -11.75 5.74
C TYR A 51 14.12 -11.24 6.39
N ASP A 52 14.75 -12.05 7.24
CA ASP A 52 15.97 -11.66 7.97
C ASP A 52 17.26 -12.21 7.35
N GLY A 53 17.18 -12.75 6.14
CA GLY A 53 18.26 -13.45 5.45
C GLY A 53 18.27 -14.97 5.71
N THR A 54 17.43 -15.45 6.64
CA THR A 54 17.33 -16.88 7.01
C THR A 54 15.89 -17.32 7.14
N GLU A 55 15.07 -16.57 7.88
CA GLU A 55 13.68 -16.89 8.20
C GLU A 55 12.76 -15.88 7.51
N GLU A 56 11.73 -16.39 6.82
CA GLU A 56 10.62 -15.62 6.30
C GLU A 56 9.49 -15.60 7.32
N ALA A 57 8.90 -14.44 7.57
CA ALA A 57 7.77 -14.29 8.46
C ALA A 57 6.69 -13.38 7.85
N VAL A 58 5.45 -13.67 8.19
CA VAL A 58 4.31 -12.79 7.90
C VAL A 58 3.60 -12.44 9.19
N ILE A 59 3.26 -11.17 9.36
CA ILE A 59 2.54 -10.67 10.53
C ILE A 59 1.15 -10.25 10.08
N ASP A 60 0.12 -10.79 10.74
CA ASP A 60 -1.27 -10.38 10.52
C ASP A 60 -1.64 -9.20 11.44
N PRO A 61 -1.78 -7.98 10.90
CA PRO A 61 -2.13 -6.81 11.70
C PRO A 61 -3.59 -6.80 12.20
N PHE A 62 -4.43 -7.74 11.75
CA PHE A 62 -5.80 -7.86 12.26
C PHE A 62 -5.89 -8.67 13.57
N SER A 63 -4.87 -9.43 13.87
CA SER A 63 -4.82 -10.29 15.07
C SER A 63 -3.62 -9.98 15.98
N THR A 64 -2.69 -9.12 15.53
CA THR A 64 -1.53 -8.68 16.29
C THR A 64 -1.67 -7.20 16.65
N SER A 65 -1.26 -6.82 17.88
CA SER A 65 -1.32 -5.44 18.35
C SER A 65 -0.55 -4.49 17.45
N ILE A 66 -1.22 -3.44 17.01
CA ILE A 66 -0.60 -2.40 16.18
C ILE A 66 0.53 -1.67 16.93
N ASP A 67 0.46 -1.57 18.26
CA ASP A 67 1.51 -0.93 19.05
C ASP A 67 2.81 -1.75 19.04
N LEU A 68 2.72 -3.08 19.04
CA LEU A 68 3.89 -3.95 18.90
C LEU A 68 4.47 -3.88 17.48
N ILE A 69 3.62 -3.85 16.46
CA ILE A 69 4.05 -3.66 15.06
C ILE A 69 4.70 -2.28 14.91
N LYS A 70 4.12 -1.24 15.51
CA LYS A 70 4.67 0.12 15.53
C LYS A 70 6.05 0.14 16.17
N ALA A 71 6.20 -0.44 17.35
CA ALA A 71 7.48 -0.52 18.05
C ALA A 71 8.56 -1.27 17.24
N PHE A 72 8.16 -2.26 16.42
CA PHE A 72 9.05 -2.97 15.51
C PHE A 72 9.46 -2.09 14.30
N LEU A 73 8.50 -1.41 13.69
CA LEU A 73 8.74 -0.60 12.49
C LEU A 73 9.49 0.70 12.80
N GLU A 74 9.29 1.28 13.99
CA GLU A 74 9.95 2.50 14.44
C GLU A 74 11.33 2.28 15.09
N ASP A 75 11.75 1.02 15.28
CA ASP A 75 13.07 0.68 15.84
C ASP A 75 14.20 1.15 14.91
N GLU A 76 14.98 2.13 15.36
CA GLU A 76 16.14 2.66 14.61
C GLU A 76 17.33 1.70 14.58
N GLY A 77 17.41 0.76 15.52
CA GLY A 77 18.46 -0.25 15.61
C GLY A 77 18.29 -1.42 14.61
N LEU A 78 17.12 -1.50 13.95
CA LEU A 78 16.80 -2.51 12.96
C LEU A 78 16.54 -1.86 11.60
N GLN A 79 17.44 -2.05 10.64
CA GLN A 79 17.28 -1.53 9.29
C GLN A 79 16.19 -2.31 8.51
N LYS A 80 15.31 -1.60 7.81
CA LYS A 80 14.28 -2.16 6.94
C LYS A 80 14.68 -1.96 5.48
N ILE A 81 15.05 -3.05 4.80
CA ILE A 81 15.34 -3.06 3.37
C ILE A 81 14.00 -3.17 2.64
N THR A 82 13.69 -2.22 1.79
CA THR A 82 12.41 -2.12 1.08
C THR A 82 12.61 -1.85 -0.40
N TYR A 83 11.53 -1.94 -1.17
CA TYR A 83 11.50 -1.50 -2.55
C TYR A 83 10.30 -0.58 -2.81
N ASP A 84 10.54 0.72 -3.06
CA ASP A 84 9.50 1.75 -3.33
C ASP A 84 8.50 1.95 -2.17
N SER A 85 9.02 2.13 -0.95
CA SER A 85 8.27 2.17 0.30
C SER A 85 7.37 3.40 0.52
N ALA A 86 7.31 4.34 -0.41
CA ALA A 86 6.62 5.63 -0.21
C ALA A 86 5.12 5.47 0.07
N SER A 87 4.44 4.57 -0.65
CA SER A 87 3.00 4.28 -0.48
C SER A 87 2.72 3.62 0.87
N ASP A 88 3.57 2.70 1.27
CA ASP A 88 3.47 1.92 2.50
C ASP A 88 3.65 2.80 3.72
N ARG A 89 4.66 3.66 3.67
CA ARG A 89 4.90 4.68 4.71
C ARG A 89 3.71 5.62 4.86
N LEU A 90 3.10 6.06 3.74
CA LEU A 90 1.93 6.92 3.78
C LEU A 90 0.73 6.19 4.40
N LEU A 91 0.49 4.94 4.02
CA LEU A 91 -0.59 4.12 4.58
C LEU A 91 -0.41 3.96 6.09
N LEU A 92 0.76 3.51 6.53
CA LEU A 92 1.07 3.27 7.94
C LEU A 92 0.97 4.55 8.79
N ALA A 93 1.50 5.67 8.28
CA ALA A 93 1.40 6.96 8.96
C ALA A 93 -0.05 7.45 9.06
N LYS A 94 -0.84 7.33 7.98
CA LYS A 94 -2.21 7.82 7.92
C LYS A 94 -3.18 6.96 8.73
N ALA A 95 -3.05 5.64 8.65
CA ALA A 95 -3.99 4.72 9.29
C ALA A 95 -3.66 4.47 10.76
N HIS A 96 -2.38 4.50 11.14
CA HIS A 96 -1.91 4.02 12.44
C HIS A 96 -0.93 4.97 13.15
N GLY A 97 -0.55 6.09 12.53
CA GLY A 97 0.45 7.00 13.10
C GLY A 97 1.83 6.35 13.26
N VAL A 98 2.17 5.39 12.38
CA VAL A 98 3.46 4.69 12.39
C VAL A 98 4.45 5.43 11.50
N ALA A 99 5.61 5.75 12.06
CA ALA A 99 6.78 6.27 11.34
C ALA A 99 7.78 5.13 11.12
N VAL A 100 7.89 4.60 9.91
CA VAL A 100 8.90 3.56 9.64
C VAL A 100 10.28 4.20 9.64
N ASN A 101 11.17 3.77 10.55
CA ASN A 101 12.53 4.29 10.71
C ASN A 101 13.57 3.34 10.11
N ALA A 102 14.81 3.84 9.93
CA ALA A 102 15.96 3.09 9.43
C ALA A 102 15.67 2.34 8.10
N ILE A 103 15.05 3.03 7.14
CA ILE A 103 14.71 2.45 5.83
C ILE A 103 15.92 2.48 4.90
N LEU A 104 16.16 1.37 4.22
CA LEU A 104 17.04 1.26 3.07
C LEU A 104 16.18 0.92 1.85
N ASP A 105 15.69 1.94 1.16
CA ASP A 105 14.86 1.75 -0.03
C ASP A 105 15.74 1.54 -1.27
N LEU A 106 15.53 0.43 -1.97
CA LEU A 106 16.34 0.08 -3.14
C LEU A 106 15.89 0.78 -4.43
N LYS A 107 14.69 1.35 -4.46
CA LYS A 107 14.16 2.06 -5.63
C LYS A 107 15.06 3.21 -6.09
N PRO A 108 15.59 4.08 -5.20
CA PRO A 108 16.52 5.13 -5.62
C PRO A 108 17.79 4.62 -6.29
N ALA A 109 18.31 3.45 -5.89
CA ALA A 109 19.46 2.86 -6.55
C ALA A 109 19.16 2.52 -8.02
N VAL A 110 18.02 1.90 -8.27
CA VAL A 110 17.54 1.53 -9.61
C VAL A 110 17.36 2.77 -10.50
N GLU A 111 16.79 3.85 -9.94
CA GLU A 111 16.62 5.12 -10.66
C GLU A 111 17.97 5.79 -10.99
N ILE A 112 18.91 5.79 -10.05
CA ILE A 112 20.23 6.40 -10.21
C ILE A 112 21.08 5.62 -11.23
N LEU A 113 20.98 4.29 -11.23
CA LEU A 113 21.66 3.41 -12.19
C LEU A 113 21.01 3.43 -13.57
N GLY A 114 19.84 4.06 -13.73
CA GLY A 114 19.22 4.27 -15.04
C GLY A 114 18.54 3.05 -15.63
N PHE A 115 18.04 2.12 -14.81
CA PHE A 115 17.27 0.98 -15.31
C PHE A 115 16.07 1.43 -16.14
N GLU A 116 15.85 0.84 -17.31
CA GLU A 116 14.72 1.16 -18.18
C GLU A 116 13.39 0.78 -17.55
N ARG A 117 13.33 -0.41 -16.97
CA ARG A 117 12.19 -0.91 -16.22
C ARG A 117 12.51 -0.94 -14.73
N GLN A 118 11.70 -0.25 -13.95
CA GLN A 118 11.98 0.05 -12.56
C GLN A 118 10.98 -0.62 -11.58
N ASP A 119 10.14 -1.54 -12.06
CA ASP A 119 9.35 -2.40 -11.18
C ASP A 119 10.23 -3.53 -10.62
N LEU A 120 9.97 -3.94 -9.36
CA LEU A 120 10.80 -4.93 -8.66
C LEU A 120 11.04 -6.18 -9.49
N ARG A 121 10.01 -6.72 -10.11
CA ARG A 121 10.11 -7.94 -10.92
C ARG A 121 11.07 -7.80 -12.09
N SER A 122 10.96 -6.69 -12.84
CA SER A 122 11.84 -6.44 -13.99
C SER A 122 13.28 -6.29 -13.54
N VAL A 123 13.51 -5.59 -12.42
CA VAL A 123 14.84 -5.43 -11.83
C VAL A 123 15.41 -6.76 -11.34
N LEU A 124 14.62 -7.61 -10.67
CA LEU A 124 15.05 -8.95 -10.25
C LEU A 124 15.41 -9.86 -11.45
N ALA A 125 14.61 -9.77 -12.53
CA ALA A 125 14.92 -10.53 -13.75
C ALA A 125 16.23 -10.10 -14.39
N GLU A 126 16.50 -8.80 -14.47
CA GLU A 126 17.69 -8.21 -15.07
C GLU A 126 18.94 -8.45 -14.21
N THR A 127 18.84 -8.31 -12.88
CA THR A 127 19.99 -8.36 -11.97
C THR A 127 20.30 -9.75 -11.44
N LEU A 128 19.30 -10.55 -11.15
CA LEU A 128 19.44 -11.87 -10.49
C LEU A 128 18.97 -13.04 -11.37
N GLY A 129 18.47 -12.77 -12.59
CA GLY A 129 17.90 -13.80 -13.46
C GLY A 129 16.62 -14.44 -12.93
N VAL A 130 15.96 -13.82 -11.94
CA VAL A 130 14.73 -14.34 -11.33
C VAL A 130 13.56 -14.09 -12.26
N ASN A 131 13.10 -15.13 -12.95
CA ASN A 131 11.94 -15.08 -13.84
C ASN A 131 10.74 -15.74 -13.15
N GLU A 132 9.84 -14.95 -12.63
CA GLU A 132 8.60 -15.44 -12.03
C GLU A 132 7.51 -15.61 -13.11
N ALA A 133 7.24 -16.84 -13.51
CA ALA A 133 6.17 -17.15 -14.43
C ALA A 133 4.80 -17.18 -13.71
N GLY A 134 3.84 -16.39 -14.19
CA GLY A 134 2.43 -16.80 -14.19
C GLY A 134 1.49 -16.31 -13.08
N SER A 135 1.89 -15.97 -11.86
CA SER A 135 0.94 -15.74 -10.75
C SER A 135 0.48 -14.28 -10.53
N LYS A 136 1.16 -13.31 -11.13
CA LYS A 136 1.01 -11.87 -10.80
C LYS A 136 -0.42 -11.32 -10.97
N LYS A 137 -1.13 -11.65 -12.05
CA LYS A 137 -2.47 -11.07 -12.30
C LYS A 137 -3.53 -11.48 -11.27
N ARG A 138 -3.40 -12.68 -10.68
CA ARG A 138 -4.36 -13.20 -9.70
C ARG A 138 -4.22 -12.45 -8.37
N PHE A 139 -2.99 -12.22 -7.89
CA PHE A 139 -2.73 -11.67 -6.56
C PHE A 139 -2.63 -10.14 -6.52
N GLN A 140 -2.33 -9.46 -7.63
CA GLN A 140 -2.41 -8.00 -7.72
C GLN A 140 -3.81 -7.43 -7.38
N ARG A 141 -4.85 -8.23 -7.53
CA ARG A 141 -6.23 -7.86 -7.20
C ARG A 141 -6.81 -8.77 -6.12
N TYR A 142 -5.95 -9.41 -5.34
CA TYR A 142 -6.39 -10.25 -4.25
C TYR A 142 -7.02 -9.41 -3.14
N ASN A 143 -8.05 -9.96 -2.50
CA ASN A 143 -8.68 -9.30 -1.36
C ASN A 143 -7.91 -9.65 -0.07
N TRP A 144 -6.92 -8.84 0.25
CA TRP A 144 -6.07 -9.02 1.42
C TRP A 144 -6.79 -8.84 2.77
N THR A 145 -8.05 -8.34 2.76
CA THR A 145 -8.83 -8.24 4.00
C THR A 145 -9.49 -9.56 4.41
N ARG A 146 -9.52 -10.56 3.53
CA ARG A 146 -10.10 -11.87 3.85
C ARG A 146 -9.25 -12.65 4.84
N ARG A 147 -9.93 -13.43 5.69
CA ARG A 147 -9.31 -14.41 6.58
C ARG A 147 -10.10 -15.74 6.52
N PRO A 148 -9.43 -16.90 6.59
CA PRO A 148 -7.97 -17.06 6.49
C PRO A 148 -7.44 -16.61 5.13
N LEU A 149 -6.15 -16.24 5.06
CA LEU A 149 -5.48 -15.94 3.79
C LEU A 149 -5.30 -17.21 2.96
N ASP A 150 -5.40 -17.07 1.63
CA ASP A 150 -5.03 -18.14 0.69
C ASP A 150 -3.51 -18.40 0.82
N PRO A 151 -3.05 -19.63 1.12
CA PRO A 151 -1.63 -19.95 1.23
C PRO A 151 -0.81 -19.57 -0.02
N ASP A 152 -1.40 -19.66 -1.22
CA ASP A 152 -0.74 -19.22 -2.45
C ASP A 152 -0.53 -17.70 -2.49
N ALA A 153 -1.48 -16.93 -1.93
CA ALA A 153 -1.34 -15.48 -1.81
C ALA A 153 -0.23 -15.11 -0.82
N VAL A 154 -0.14 -15.81 0.32
CA VAL A 154 0.94 -15.57 1.30
C VAL A 154 2.30 -15.92 0.68
N ARG A 155 2.42 -17.07 -0.01
CA ARG A 155 3.66 -17.44 -0.73
C ARG A 155 4.04 -16.42 -1.80
N TYR A 156 3.06 -15.81 -2.46
CA TYR A 156 3.30 -14.72 -3.40
C TYR A 156 3.88 -13.49 -2.67
N ALA A 157 3.26 -13.05 -1.58
CA ALA A 157 3.69 -11.89 -0.81
C ALA A 157 5.10 -12.05 -0.21
N VAL A 158 5.41 -13.22 0.35
CA VAL A 158 6.74 -13.49 0.93
C VAL A 158 7.87 -13.44 -0.11
N ARG A 159 7.59 -13.76 -1.37
CA ARG A 159 8.60 -13.68 -2.44
C ARG A 159 9.10 -12.26 -2.70
N ASP A 160 8.28 -11.25 -2.47
CA ASP A 160 8.64 -9.85 -2.71
C ASP A 160 9.76 -9.39 -1.74
N VAL A 161 9.92 -10.02 -0.57
CA VAL A 161 11.00 -9.73 0.39
C VAL A 161 12.21 -10.64 0.27
N ARG A 162 12.04 -11.88 -0.19
CA ARG A 162 13.07 -12.92 -0.26
C ARG A 162 14.36 -12.50 -0.96
N TYR A 163 14.22 -11.75 -2.04
CA TYR A 163 15.34 -11.37 -2.90
C TYR A 163 15.94 -10.01 -2.58
N LEU A 164 15.38 -9.24 -1.63
CA LEU A 164 15.83 -7.86 -1.40
C LEU A 164 17.25 -7.77 -0.86
N PHE A 165 17.74 -8.76 -0.08
CA PHE A 165 19.13 -8.80 0.35
C PHE A 165 20.07 -8.99 -0.85
N ALA A 166 19.82 -10.00 -1.68
CA ALA A 166 20.63 -10.26 -2.86
C ALA A 166 20.57 -9.09 -3.86
N LEU A 167 19.40 -8.51 -4.06
CA LEU A 167 19.22 -7.32 -4.88
C LEU A 167 20.03 -6.14 -4.35
N LYS A 168 19.99 -5.89 -3.04
CA LYS A 168 20.80 -4.85 -2.39
C LYS A 168 22.28 -5.03 -2.71
N ASP A 169 22.80 -6.25 -2.56
CA ASP A 169 24.23 -6.53 -2.77
C ASP A 169 24.65 -6.29 -4.23
N VAL A 170 23.81 -6.69 -5.20
CA VAL A 170 24.08 -6.42 -6.62
C VAL A 170 24.02 -4.92 -6.93
N LEU A 171 22.97 -4.23 -6.49
CA LEU A 171 22.82 -2.79 -6.76
C LEU A 171 23.94 -1.97 -6.10
N PHE A 172 24.36 -2.34 -4.88
CA PHE A 172 25.45 -1.66 -4.18
C PHE A 172 26.79 -1.92 -4.87
N GLY A 173 27.01 -3.13 -5.40
CA GLY A 173 28.17 -3.43 -6.25
C GLY A 173 28.22 -2.56 -7.51
N MET A 174 27.06 -2.33 -8.17
CA MET A 174 26.96 -1.45 -9.34
C MET A 174 27.21 0.01 -8.96
N LEU A 175 26.54 0.51 -7.89
CA LEU A 175 26.72 1.88 -7.40
C LEU A 175 28.18 2.17 -7.00
N SER A 176 28.85 1.23 -6.36
CA SER A 176 30.26 1.38 -5.96
C SER A 176 31.20 1.41 -7.16
N ARG A 177 30.97 0.55 -8.16
CA ARG A 177 31.78 0.53 -9.39
C ARG A 177 31.66 1.83 -10.18
N ASP A 178 30.48 2.43 -10.19
CA ASP A 178 30.18 3.64 -10.98
C ASP A 178 30.35 4.95 -10.17
N ASP A 179 30.87 4.86 -8.93
CA ASP A 179 31.08 5.98 -7.98
C ASP A 179 29.79 6.76 -7.66
N LEU A 180 28.66 6.03 -7.55
CA LEU A 180 27.33 6.59 -7.31
C LEU A 180 26.78 6.34 -5.91
N MET A 181 27.54 5.71 -5.02
CA MET A 181 27.09 5.34 -3.68
C MET A 181 26.66 6.54 -2.83
N ASP A 182 27.46 7.61 -2.84
CA ASP A 182 27.15 8.83 -2.08
C ASP A 182 25.88 9.50 -2.57
N ARG A 183 25.65 9.49 -3.88
CA ARG A 183 24.40 9.98 -4.48
C ARG A 183 23.21 9.17 -4.02
N TYR A 184 23.34 7.85 -3.99
CA TYR A 184 22.28 6.96 -3.49
C TYR A 184 21.99 7.22 -2.01
N LEU A 185 23.00 7.24 -1.15
CA LEU A 185 22.83 7.46 0.29
C LEU A 185 22.16 8.81 0.59
N THR A 186 22.54 9.85 -0.14
CA THR A 186 21.95 11.19 -0.04
C THR A 186 20.47 11.16 -0.42
N GLU A 187 20.13 10.52 -1.57
CA GLU A 187 18.75 10.44 -2.03
C GLU A 187 17.89 9.55 -1.10
N ASN A 188 18.41 8.42 -0.63
CA ASN A 188 17.73 7.56 0.31
C ASN A 188 17.41 8.29 1.62
N ARG A 189 18.38 9.05 2.18
CA ARG A 189 18.17 9.89 3.35
C ARG A 189 17.10 10.95 3.10
N ARG A 190 17.18 11.69 2.00
CA ARG A 190 16.20 12.70 1.61
C ARG A 190 14.79 12.15 1.54
N ARG A 191 14.61 10.92 1.02
CA ARG A 191 13.30 10.24 0.97
C ARG A 191 12.81 9.84 2.36
N GLN A 192 13.69 9.40 3.24
CA GLN A 192 13.33 9.10 4.63
C GLN A 192 12.89 10.33 5.42
N GLU A 193 13.61 11.43 5.29
CA GLU A 193 13.32 12.70 5.98
C GLU A 193 12.02 13.35 5.49
N ARG A 194 11.60 13.03 4.27
CA ARG A 194 10.33 13.51 3.74
C ARG A 194 9.16 12.80 4.41
N LEU A 195 8.50 13.51 5.33
CA LEU A 195 7.31 12.99 6.00
C LEU A 195 6.18 12.74 4.98
N PRO A 196 5.42 11.63 5.13
CA PRO A 196 4.24 11.38 4.34
C PRO A 196 3.18 12.48 4.53
N ASP A 197 2.61 12.99 3.43
CA ASP A 197 1.51 13.97 3.50
C ASP A 197 0.19 13.27 3.81
N VAL A 198 -0.05 13.01 5.09
CA VAL A 198 -1.26 12.34 5.59
C VAL A 198 -2.55 13.11 5.32
N ASN A 199 -2.45 14.44 5.09
CA ASN A 199 -3.58 15.32 4.79
C ASN A 199 -3.80 15.53 3.28
N ARG A 200 -3.10 14.78 2.45
CA ARG A 200 -3.20 14.89 0.99
C ARG A 200 -4.63 14.70 0.52
N LYS A 201 -5.16 15.70 -0.17
CA LYS A 201 -6.52 15.63 -0.72
C LYS A 201 -6.71 14.42 -1.63
N PRO A 202 -7.91 13.79 -1.64
CA PRO A 202 -8.23 12.70 -2.57
C PRO A 202 -7.88 13.05 -4.02
N GLY A 203 -7.48 12.06 -4.81
CA GLY A 203 -7.04 12.24 -6.20
C GLY A 203 -8.06 12.94 -7.08
N LEU A 204 -9.35 12.72 -6.82
CA LEU A 204 -10.45 13.39 -7.49
C LEU A 204 -10.33 14.92 -7.43
N PHE A 205 -10.04 15.50 -6.25
CA PHE A 205 -9.88 16.95 -6.03
C PHE A 205 -8.54 17.51 -6.53
N ARG A 206 -7.62 16.66 -6.97
CA ARG A 206 -6.33 17.06 -7.56
C ARG A 206 -6.32 16.91 -9.08
N SER A 207 -7.37 16.34 -9.65
CA SER A 207 -7.46 16.07 -11.09
C SER A 207 -7.63 17.36 -11.92
N SER A 208 -7.14 17.35 -13.15
CA SER A 208 -7.36 18.44 -14.11
C SER A 208 -8.84 18.66 -14.40
N ARG A 209 -9.66 17.61 -14.29
CA ARG A 209 -11.10 17.69 -14.45
C ARG A 209 -11.75 18.53 -13.33
N TYR A 210 -11.32 18.35 -12.08
CA TYR A 210 -11.76 19.16 -10.95
C TYR A 210 -11.34 20.65 -11.11
N GLN A 211 -10.12 20.87 -11.56
CA GLN A 211 -9.60 22.23 -11.72
C GLN A 211 -10.37 23.06 -12.74
N ARG A 212 -10.98 22.43 -13.75
CA ARG A 212 -11.82 23.07 -14.77
C ARG A 212 -13.24 23.43 -14.29
N LEU A 213 -13.67 22.95 -13.15
CA LEU A 213 -14.98 23.26 -12.58
C LEU A 213 -15.00 24.70 -12.04
N ASN A 214 -16.17 25.36 -12.19
CA ASN A 214 -16.42 26.64 -11.54
C ASN A 214 -16.62 26.45 -10.02
N PRO A 215 -16.61 27.55 -9.22
CA PRO A 215 -16.74 27.45 -7.76
C PRO A 215 -18.01 26.74 -7.28
N GLY A 216 -19.17 27.00 -7.89
CA GLY A 216 -20.44 26.33 -7.54
C GLY A 216 -20.38 24.81 -7.82
N GLN A 217 -19.85 24.42 -8.98
CA GLN A 217 -19.66 23.02 -9.34
C GLN A 217 -18.67 22.30 -8.39
N ARG A 218 -17.62 22.98 -7.93
CA ARG A 218 -16.68 22.42 -6.95
C ARG A 218 -17.34 22.19 -5.60
N GLN A 219 -18.16 23.11 -5.15
CA GLN A 219 -18.90 22.98 -3.90
C GLN A 219 -19.89 21.81 -3.99
N GLU A 220 -20.63 21.72 -5.08
CA GLU A 220 -21.59 20.63 -5.30
C GLU A 220 -20.88 19.27 -5.43
N LEU A 221 -19.76 19.21 -6.16
CA LEU A 221 -18.97 17.99 -6.25
C LEU A 221 -18.50 17.50 -4.87
N LYS A 222 -18.07 18.43 -4.01
CA LYS A 222 -17.68 18.10 -2.64
C LYS A 222 -18.87 17.55 -1.85
N ARG A 223 -20.03 18.17 -1.93
CA ARG A 223 -21.26 17.69 -1.27
C ARG A 223 -21.61 16.26 -1.69
N ILE A 224 -21.65 15.99 -2.99
CA ILE A 224 -21.99 14.67 -3.52
C ILE A 224 -20.88 13.65 -3.16
N TYR A 225 -19.63 14.06 -3.18
CA TYR A 225 -18.50 13.23 -2.74
C TYR A 225 -18.65 12.82 -1.27
N ASP A 226 -18.97 13.77 -0.37
CA ASP A 226 -19.11 13.48 1.06
C ASP A 226 -20.30 12.54 1.33
N ILE A 227 -21.42 12.72 0.60
CA ILE A 227 -22.56 11.79 0.62
C ILE A 227 -22.11 10.39 0.21
N ARG A 228 -21.44 10.25 -0.94
CA ARG A 228 -20.95 8.96 -1.43
C ARG A 228 -20.03 8.28 -0.43
N GLU A 229 -19.06 9.01 0.14
CA GLU A 229 -18.10 8.46 1.11
C GLU A 229 -18.82 7.92 2.36
N ARG A 230 -19.85 8.59 2.83
CA ARG A 230 -20.65 8.13 3.97
C ARG A 230 -21.35 6.80 3.64
N TYR A 231 -22.06 6.72 2.51
CA TYR A 231 -22.72 5.48 2.09
C TYR A 231 -21.70 4.35 1.81
N ALA A 232 -20.56 4.66 1.22
CA ALA A 232 -19.51 3.69 0.96
C ALA A 232 -18.95 3.10 2.27
N ARG A 233 -18.75 3.94 3.28
CA ARG A 233 -18.29 3.54 4.62
C ARG A 233 -19.33 2.67 5.34
N GLU A 234 -20.61 3.08 5.32
CA GLU A 234 -21.71 2.34 5.96
C GLU A 234 -21.90 0.94 5.35
N LEU A 235 -21.64 0.80 4.05
CA LEU A 235 -21.77 -0.48 3.32
C LEU A 235 -20.47 -1.29 3.31
N ASP A 236 -19.37 -0.75 3.81
CA ASP A 236 -18.02 -1.29 3.65
C ASP A 236 -17.70 -1.63 2.18
N LEU A 237 -18.05 -0.72 1.25
CA LEU A 237 -17.83 -0.88 -0.18
C LEU A 237 -16.90 0.20 -0.73
N PRO A 238 -16.08 -0.12 -1.76
CA PRO A 238 -15.32 0.91 -2.47
C PRO A 238 -16.22 2.06 -2.94
N PRO A 239 -15.82 3.32 -2.78
CA PRO A 239 -16.64 4.47 -3.17
C PRO A 239 -17.11 4.42 -4.64
N ASN A 240 -16.23 3.96 -5.55
CA ASN A 240 -16.60 3.81 -6.96
C ASN A 240 -17.63 2.70 -7.23
N THR A 241 -17.82 1.77 -6.29
CA THR A 241 -18.92 0.78 -6.37
C THR A 241 -20.25 1.41 -6.02
N VAL A 242 -20.26 2.39 -5.10
CA VAL A 242 -21.46 3.12 -4.71
C VAL A 242 -21.86 4.13 -5.78
N LEU A 243 -20.90 4.95 -6.23
CA LEU A 243 -21.10 5.91 -7.31
C LEU A 243 -19.75 6.23 -7.96
N ALA A 244 -19.65 6.04 -9.27
CA ALA A 244 -18.39 6.23 -9.98
C ALA A 244 -17.94 7.69 -9.98
N ASN A 245 -16.62 7.92 -9.97
CA ASN A 245 -16.06 9.28 -10.08
C ASN A 245 -16.53 10.00 -11.37
N THR A 246 -16.73 9.25 -12.46
CA THR A 246 -17.27 9.79 -13.72
C THR A 246 -18.65 10.38 -13.55
N ASP A 247 -19.50 9.73 -12.75
CA ASP A 247 -20.87 10.15 -12.53
C ASP A 247 -20.96 11.39 -11.64
N LEU A 248 -20.05 11.51 -10.65
CA LEU A 248 -19.93 12.73 -9.86
C LEU A 248 -19.67 13.95 -10.75
N PHE A 249 -18.73 13.84 -11.68
CA PHE A 249 -18.42 14.91 -12.60
C PHE A 249 -19.56 15.17 -13.61
N ALA A 250 -20.23 14.13 -14.09
CA ALA A 250 -21.35 14.26 -15.01
C ALA A 250 -22.54 14.97 -14.38
N LEU A 251 -22.85 14.67 -13.10
CA LEU A 251 -23.86 15.37 -12.31
C LEU A 251 -23.59 16.87 -12.21
N VAL A 252 -22.40 17.25 -11.74
CA VAL A 252 -22.08 18.67 -11.50
C VAL A 252 -21.91 19.48 -12.78
N SER A 253 -21.64 18.81 -13.90
CA SER A 253 -21.62 19.45 -15.25
C SER A 253 -23.00 19.47 -15.92
N GLY A 254 -24.04 18.92 -15.32
CA GLY A 254 -25.39 18.86 -15.89
C GLY A 254 -25.53 17.89 -17.08
N GLN A 255 -24.58 16.99 -17.28
CA GLN A 255 -24.61 15.98 -18.34
C GLN A 255 -25.61 14.85 -18.04
N ILE A 256 -25.82 14.54 -16.75
CA ILE A 256 -26.79 13.58 -16.26
C ILE A 256 -27.55 14.17 -15.08
N GLY A 257 -28.78 13.68 -14.84
CA GLY A 257 -29.53 13.96 -13.63
C GLY A 257 -29.39 12.86 -12.57
N PRO A 258 -29.85 13.10 -11.32
CA PRO A 258 -29.85 12.06 -10.27
C PRO A 258 -30.63 10.79 -10.65
N ALA A 259 -31.64 10.90 -11.54
CA ALA A 259 -32.41 9.76 -12.04
C ALA A 259 -31.55 8.79 -12.85
N ASP A 260 -30.56 9.30 -13.60
CA ASP A 260 -29.71 8.55 -14.52
C ASP A 260 -28.59 7.78 -13.82
N LEU A 261 -28.37 8.06 -12.52
CA LEU A 261 -27.31 7.44 -11.74
C LEU A 261 -27.46 5.92 -11.67
N ARG A 262 -26.32 5.23 -11.79
CA ARG A 262 -26.21 3.79 -11.66
C ARG A 262 -25.27 3.44 -10.51
N THR A 263 -25.42 2.24 -9.96
CA THR A 263 -24.60 1.72 -8.88
C THR A 263 -24.10 0.32 -9.19
N GLY A 264 -23.07 -0.12 -8.46
CA GLY A 264 -22.59 -1.50 -8.53
C GLY A 264 -23.60 -2.50 -7.93
N ARG A 265 -23.58 -3.74 -8.41
CA ARG A 265 -24.51 -4.81 -7.98
C ARG A 265 -24.50 -5.11 -6.48
N ARG A 266 -23.45 -4.71 -5.76
CA ARG A 266 -23.34 -4.93 -4.31
C ARG A 266 -24.09 -3.90 -3.45
N VAL A 267 -24.58 -2.81 -4.04
CA VAL A 267 -25.32 -1.78 -3.32
C VAL A 267 -26.81 -2.14 -3.30
N PRO A 268 -27.44 -2.29 -2.12
CA PRO A 268 -28.86 -2.61 -2.05
C PRO A 268 -29.75 -1.50 -2.65
N ASP A 269 -30.79 -1.86 -3.40
CA ASP A 269 -31.68 -0.90 -4.09
C ASP A 269 -32.29 0.14 -3.14
N ARG A 270 -32.65 -0.27 -1.92
CA ARG A 270 -33.19 0.63 -0.90
C ARG A 270 -32.18 1.73 -0.55
N VAL A 271 -30.92 1.36 -0.38
CA VAL A 271 -29.84 2.28 -0.03
C VAL A 271 -29.55 3.21 -1.21
N PHE A 272 -29.53 2.69 -2.42
CA PHE A 272 -29.30 3.50 -3.61
C PHE A 272 -30.43 4.51 -3.89
N ARG A 273 -31.69 4.14 -3.62
CA ARG A 273 -32.81 5.10 -3.67
C ARG A 273 -32.67 6.21 -2.64
N ALA A 274 -32.21 5.90 -1.42
CA ALA A 274 -31.96 6.92 -0.39
C ALA A 274 -30.84 7.87 -0.81
N LEU A 275 -29.72 7.34 -1.33
CA LEU A 275 -28.61 8.13 -1.86
C LEU A 275 -29.07 9.08 -2.98
N LYS A 276 -29.88 8.62 -3.94
CA LYS A 276 -30.41 9.45 -5.04
C LYS A 276 -31.27 10.61 -4.51
N ARG A 277 -32.15 10.36 -3.54
CA ARG A 277 -32.97 11.42 -2.91
C ARG A 277 -32.10 12.47 -2.25
N GLU A 278 -31.11 12.06 -1.49
CA GLU A 278 -30.22 12.98 -0.81
C GLU A 278 -29.37 13.82 -1.79
N ILE A 279 -28.89 13.22 -2.89
CA ILE A 279 -28.20 13.97 -3.95
C ILE A 279 -29.13 14.99 -4.59
N SER A 280 -30.41 14.64 -4.79
CA SER A 280 -31.43 15.54 -5.38
C SER A 280 -31.89 16.66 -4.46
N GLY A 281 -31.50 16.64 -3.17
CA GLY A 281 -31.97 17.60 -2.18
C GLY A 281 -33.43 17.37 -1.75
N MET A 282 -33.94 16.16 -1.94
CA MET A 282 -35.28 15.70 -1.59
C MET A 282 -35.29 14.78 -0.37
#